data_359b467e93bbcfc18c69c29da1e67234
#
_entry.id   359b467e93bbcfc18c69c29da1e67234
#
_cell.length_a   1.000
_cell.length_b   1.000
_cell.length_c   1.000
_cell.angle_alpha   90.00
_cell.angle_beta   90.00
_cell.angle_gamma   90.00
#
_symmetry.space_group_name_H-M   'P 1'
#
loop_
_entity.id
_entity.type
_entity.pdbx_description
1 polymer ?
#
loop_
_entity_poly.entity_id
_entity_poly.type
_entity_poly.pdbx_seq_one_letter_code
_entity_poly.pdbx_strand_id
1 'polypeptide(L)'
;MSRSLLHKLYRLHLLSPSGIARLLHALWCEGVNLMAVTRFAAHYYPSVLAVADESQSYTYQELHTQAKTRAGALYEQGWRRGMRCALLGRNSSEMVIASLALSRLGIHIYYMSTDLSKEQVRQLCQERRIATALVQEEYADRMPSELEVKLLEDLSECHESLRRVRIPKGQGGRIIVLTGGSSGHYKVAARKPSVTAFLHPFFALLREIRLDECRSVYIAPPLYHGFGLASLIVALVMGRSVYLRKRFDSQSATRLLSEYSIEVLIAVPLMLRRLINESPSEIRSLRRILSGGAPLDAPLVRAVEQHWGAVLYNLYGTSEAGFFILATPEILHNAPLALGKPIRGVRCKIVRPDRQGVGVLAVRSGWAMDDRKGSWQETGDLAWMDESGVLFLRGRADSMILSGGENAYPEVLREALATLDAVKDVAVVAYPDLEFGARLAAFVVLKEDRSSTSEEDLRLLLSAKLPRYQMPGRIIPLAALPRLENGKVAEGTLREIIKGTLQTEERYEDRA
;
A
#
# COMPACT_ATOMS: atom_id res chain seq x y z
N MET A 1 -26.69 -5.09 -11.92
CA MET A 1 -25.80 -6.04 -11.21
C MET A 1 -25.92 -7.38 -11.93
N SER A 2 -24.82 -8.13 -12.20
CA SER A 2 -24.90 -9.44 -12.84
C SER A 2 -25.48 -10.48 -11.87
N ARG A 3 -26.18 -11.52 -12.39
CA ARG A 3 -26.68 -12.64 -11.56
C ARG A 3 -25.56 -13.29 -10.73
N SER A 4 -24.36 -13.40 -11.29
CA SER A 4 -23.18 -13.92 -10.59
C SER A 4 -22.78 -13.07 -9.37
N LEU A 5 -22.77 -11.74 -9.47
CA LEU A 5 -22.45 -10.86 -8.35
C LEU A 5 -23.50 -10.93 -7.24
N LEU A 6 -24.79 -11.00 -7.60
CA LEU A 6 -25.87 -11.20 -6.63
C LEU A 6 -25.68 -12.49 -5.84
N HIS A 7 -25.37 -13.58 -6.54
CA HIS A 7 -25.11 -14.88 -5.90
C HIS A 7 -23.91 -14.81 -4.92
N LYS A 8 -22.81 -14.15 -5.31
CA LYS A 8 -21.64 -13.97 -4.44
C LYS A 8 -21.98 -13.17 -3.17
N LEU A 9 -22.72 -12.07 -3.32
CA LEU A 9 -23.16 -11.26 -2.19
C LEU A 9 -24.15 -12.01 -1.27
N TYR A 10 -24.97 -12.87 -1.84
CA TYR A 10 -25.87 -13.75 -1.08
C TYR A 10 -25.07 -14.77 -0.26
N ARG A 11 -24.04 -15.42 -0.87
CA ARG A 11 -23.15 -16.36 -0.17
C ARG A 11 -22.33 -15.71 0.95
N LEU A 12 -21.98 -14.44 0.82
CA LEU A 12 -21.33 -13.63 1.85
C LEU A 12 -22.33 -13.08 2.89
N HIS A 13 -23.59 -13.49 2.84
CA HIS A 13 -24.68 -13.01 3.68
C HIS A 13 -25.00 -11.52 3.55
N LEU A 14 -24.37 -10.78 2.65
CA LEU A 14 -24.55 -9.33 2.49
C LEU A 14 -25.90 -8.97 1.85
N LEU A 15 -26.51 -9.86 1.07
CA LEU A 15 -27.83 -9.67 0.42
C LEU A 15 -28.88 -10.72 0.81
N SER A 16 -28.59 -11.67 1.71
CA SER A 16 -29.62 -12.55 2.24
C SER A 16 -30.56 -11.75 3.17
N PRO A 17 -31.87 -12.09 3.28
CA PRO A 17 -32.78 -11.37 4.19
C PRO A 17 -32.27 -11.32 5.63
N SER A 18 -31.77 -12.46 6.15
CA SER A 18 -31.14 -12.53 7.47
C SER A 18 -29.87 -11.68 7.54
N GLY A 19 -29.05 -11.67 6.49
CA GLY A 19 -27.82 -10.88 6.42
C GLY A 19 -28.09 -9.38 6.44
N ILE A 20 -29.05 -8.92 5.66
CA ILE A 20 -29.48 -7.51 5.68
C ILE A 20 -29.96 -7.12 7.08
N ALA A 21 -30.84 -7.94 7.70
CA ALA A 21 -31.32 -7.68 9.05
C ALA A 21 -30.16 -7.61 10.06
N ARG A 22 -29.18 -8.52 9.96
CA ARG A 22 -28.00 -8.54 10.83
C ARG A 22 -27.05 -7.38 10.60
N LEU A 23 -26.85 -6.99 9.34
CA LEU A 23 -26.07 -5.80 8.99
C LEU A 23 -26.72 -4.53 9.58
N LEU A 24 -28.03 -4.37 9.38
CA LEU A 24 -28.79 -3.25 9.96
C LEU A 24 -28.71 -3.27 11.49
N HIS A 25 -28.82 -4.44 12.12
CA HIS A 25 -28.67 -4.59 13.56
C HIS A 25 -27.26 -4.23 14.03
N ALA A 26 -26.19 -4.65 13.30
CA ALA A 26 -24.81 -4.28 13.63
C ALA A 26 -24.60 -2.76 13.53
N LEU A 27 -25.10 -2.14 12.46
CA LEU A 27 -25.07 -0.68 12.30
C LEU A 27 -25.90 0.05 13.37
N TRP A 28 -27.04 -0.52 13.76
CA TRP A 28 -27.87 0.05 14.82
C TRP A 28 -27.20 -0.03 16.20
N CYS A 29 -26.49 -1.13 16.50
CA CYS A 29 -25.78 -1.31 17.77
C CYS A 29 -24.48 -0.52 17.87
N GLU A 30 -23.67 -0.56 16.84
CA GLU A 30 -22.29 -0.02 16.86
C GLU A 30 -22.18 1.36 16.19
N GLY A 31 -23.07 1.68 15.25
CA GLY A 31 -22.96 2.83 14.36
C GLY A 31 -22.21 2.51 13.07
N VAL A 32 -22.07 3.49 12.19
CA VAL A 32 -21.32 3.34 10.93
C VAL A 32 -19.83 3.47 11.22
N ASN A 33 -19.19 2.35 11.59
CA ASN A 33 -17.78 2.28 11.97
C ASN A 33 -17.23 0.86 11.75
N LEU A 34 -15.91 0.66 11.98
CA LEU A 34 -15.26 -0.65 11.76
C LEU A 34 -15.77 -1.73 12.74
N MET A 35 -16.24 -1.37 13.94
CA MET A 35 -16.78 -2.33 14.89
C MET A 35 -18.05 -3.02 14.36
N ALA A 36 -18.87 -2.31 13.57
CA ALA A 36 -20.05 -2.91 12.95
C ALA A 36 -19.69 -4.04 11.98
N VAL A 37 -18.54 -3.93 11.30
CA VAL A 37 -18.02 -4.97 10.41
C VAL A 37 -17.69 -6.23 11.21
N THR A 38 -16.94 -6.10 12.30
CA THR A 38 -16.56 -7.25 13.12
C THR A 38 -17.75 -7.85 13.85
N ARG A 39 -18.73 -7.05 14.27
CA ARG A 39 -19.98 -7.56 14.84
C ARG A 39 -20.77 -8.41 13.85
N PHE A 40 -20.87 -7.95 12.61
CA PHE A 40 -21.52 -8.70 11.54
C PHE A 40 -20.76 -10.01 11.24
N ALA A 41 -19.44 -9.95 11.10
CA ALA A 41 -18.61 -11.11 10.85
C ALA A 41 -18.62 -12.11 12.02
N ALA A 42 -18.56 -11.64 13.25
CA ALA A 42 -18.66 -12.48 14.45
C ALA A 42 -20.00 -13.24 14.57
N HIS A 43 -21.06 -12.70 13.98
CA HIS A 43 -22.35 -13.41 13.95
C HIS A 43 -22.33 -14.61 12.98
N TYR A 44 -21.72 -14.44 11.79
CA TYR A 44 -21.73 -15.49 10.76
C TYR A 44 -20.53 -16.44 10.83
N TYR A 45 -19.42 -15.97 11.39
CA TYR A 45 -18.14 -16.66 11.42
C TYR A 45 -17.51 -16.68 12.82
N PRO A 46 -18.28 -16.97 13.93
CA PRO A 46 -17.81 -16.75 15.30
C PRO A 46 -16.52 -17.48 15.62
N SER A 47 -16.37 -18.73 15.18
CA SER A 47 -15.22 -19.60 15.44
C SER A 47 -14.14 -19.57 14.34
N VAL A 48 -14.36 -18.81 13.25
CA VAL A 48 -13.36 -18.67 12.22
C VAL A 48 -12.25 -17.74 12.72
N LEU A 49 -11.00 -18.08 12.43
CA LEU A 49 -9.85 -17.23 12.69
C LEU A 49 -10.05 -15.88 11.97
N ALA A 50 -10.05 -14.78 12.71
CA ALA A 50 -10.17 -13.44 12.16
C ALA A 50 -8.80 -12.82 11.88
N VAL A 51 -7.88 -12.90 12.85
CA VAL A 51 -6.53 -12.36 12.73
C VAL A 51 -5.54 -13.21 13.52
N ALA A 52 -4.37 -13.44 12.96
CA ALA A 52 -3.22 -14.06 13.63
C ALA A 52 -1.95 -13.28 13.31
N ASP A 53 -1.10 -13.08 14.30
CA ASP A 53 0.26 -12.56 14.15
C ASP A 53 1.29 -13.54 14.74
N GLU A 54 2.51 -13.11 15.05
CA GLU A 54 3.56 -13.94 15.64
C GLU A 54 3.24 -14.38 17.07
N SER A 55 2.44 -13.61 17.79
CA SER A 55 2.22 -13.76 19.22
C SER A 55 0.84 -14.29 19.58
N GLN A 56 -0.16 -13.90 18.81
CA GLN A 56 -1.57 -14.08 19.18
C GLN A 56 -2.44 -14.39 17.97
N SER A 57 -3.55 -15.05 18.24
CA SER A 57 -4.59 -15.31 17.25
C SER A 57 -5.96 -15.13 17.89
N TYR A 58 -6.91 -14.58 17.11
CA TYR A 58 -8.27 -14.32 17.55
C TYR A 58 -9.27 -14.82 16.51
N THR A 59 -10.30 -15.51 16.95
CA THR A 59 -11.50 -15.75 16.17
C THR A 59 -12.28 -14.44 15.99
N TYR A 60 -13.27 -14.42 15.09
CA TYR A 60 -14.11 -13.24 14.90
C TYR A 60 -14.86 -12.85 16.18
N GLN A 61 -15.31 -13.84 16.95
CA GLN A 61 -15.99 -13.58 18.23
C GLN A 61 -15.04 -12.96 19.26
N GLU A 62 -13.85 -13.48 19.38
CA GLU A 62 -12.81 -12.97 20.29
C GLU A 62 -12.35 -11.58 19.85
N LEU A 63 -12.05 -11.38 18.55
CA LEU A 63 -11.64 -10.08 18.01
C LEU A 63 -12.67 -9.00 18.32
N HIS A 64 -13.97 -9.29 18.10
CA HIS A 64 -15.05 -8.35 18.43
C HIS A 64 -15.12 -8.07 19.94
N THR A 65 -15.00 -9.10 20.77
CA THR A 65 -15.03 -8.98 22.23
C THR A 65 -13.86 -8.15 22.73
N GLN A 66 -12.65 -8.45 22.28
CA GLN A 66 -11.45 -7.72 22.66
C GLN A 66 -11.51 -6.24 22.25
N ALA A 67 -11.90 -5.97 20.99
CA ALA A 67 -12.04 -4.59 20.52
C ALA A 67 -13.10 -3.80 21.34
N LYS A 68 -14.20 -4.46 21.74
CA LYS A 68 -15.24 -3.86 22.57
C LYS A 68 -14.74 -3.59 23.99
N THR A 69 -13.96 -4.48 24.58
CA THR A 69 -13.37 -4.33 25.92
C THR A 69 -12.42 -3.12 25.93
N ARG A 70 -11.53 -3.01 24.93
CA ARG A 70 -10.60 -1.88 24.81
C ARG A 70 -11.31 -0.55 24.54
N ALA A 71 -12.38 -0.58 23.73
CA ALA A 71 -13.20 0.62 23.55
C ALA A 71 -13.83 1.07 24.87
N GLY A 72 -14.29 0.11 25.72
CA GLY A 72 -14.80 0.38 27.06
C GLY A 72 -13.73 1.00 27.97
N ALA A 73 -12.54 0.42 27.99
CA ALA A 73 -11.41 0.93 28.78
C ALA A 73 -11.02 2.35 28.41
N LEU A 74 -10.85 2.63 27.14
CA LEU A 74 -10.54 3.96 26.65
C LEU A 74 -11.67 4.96 26.97
N TYR A 75 -12.93 4.52 26.86
CA TYR A 75 -14.08 5.36 27.20
C TYR A 75 -14.10 5.74 28.69
N GLU A 76 -13.89 4.79 29.60
CA GLU A 76 -13.79 5.06 31.06
C GLU A 76 -12.62 6.02 31.38
N GLN A 77 -11.55 5.94 30.61
CA GLN A 77 -10.39 6.84 30.73
C GLN A 77 -10.61 8.23 30.08
N GLY A 78 -11.82 8.55 29.63
CA GLY A 78 -12.14 9.88 29.11
C GLY A 78 -11.99 10.06 27.61
N TRP A 79 -11.66 9.01 26.84
CA TRP A 79 -11.55 9.13 25.39
C TRP A 79 -12.92 9.24 24.73
N ARG A 80 -13.10 10.28 23.92
CA ARG A 80 -14.42 10.66 23.40
C ARG A 80 -14.39 10.88 21.90
N ARG A 81 -15.57 10.85 21.31
CA ARG A 81 -15.80 11.12 19.89
C ARG A 81 -15.21 12.48 19.47
N GLY A 82 -14.58 12.50 18.31
CA GLY A 82 -13.96 13.70 17.73
C GLY A 82 -12.52 13.96 18.19
N MET A 83 -12.03 13.25 19.21
CA MET A 83 -10.61 13.29 19.56
C MET A 83 -9.74 12.82 18.38
N ARG A 84 -8.51 13.25 18.35
CA ARG A 84 -7.52 12.89 17.33
C ARG A 84 -6.42 12.07 17.95
N CYS A 85 -6.28 10.83 17.48
CA CYS A 85 -5.31 9.88 18.02
C CYS A 85 -4.26 9.51 16.97
N ALA A 86 -3.00 9.61 17.32
CA ALA A 86 -1.91 8.98 16.59
C ALA A 86 -1.91 7.48 16.90
N LEU A 87 -1.88 6.66 15.86
CA LEU A 87 -1.74 5.22 15.98
C LEU A 87 -0.43 4.81 15.31
N LEU A 88 0.57 4.44 16.10
CA LEU A 88 1.92 4.13 15.65
C LEU A 88 2.33 2.73 16.10
N GLY A 89 2.58 1.88 15.14
CA GLY A 89 3.04 0.52 15.38
C GLY A 89 3.15 -0.29 14.10
N ARG A 90 3.71 -1.48 14.23
CA ARG A 90 3.82 -2.47 13.15
C ARG A 90 2.56 -3.30 13.04
N ASN A 91 2.48 -4.09 11.98
CA ASN A 91 1.38 -5.04 11.79
C ASN A 91 1.28 -6.00 12.97
N SER A 92 0.16 -5.97 13.67
CA SER A 92 -0.16 -6.88 14.77
C SER A 92 -1.66 -6.97 15.00
N SER A 93 -2.11 -7.99 15.70
CA SER A 93 -3.50 -8.13 16.15
C SER A 93 -3.92 -6.98 17.07
N GLU A 94 -3.00 -6.48 17.92
CA GLU A 94 -3.24 -5.34 18.79
C GLU A 94 -3.50 -4.04 17.98
N MET A 95 -2.76 -3.83 16.90
CA MET A 95 -2.98 -2.72 15.99
C MET A 95 -4.39 -2.78 15.35
N VAL A 96 -4.85 -3.98 14.99
CA VAL A 96 -6.21 -4.21 14.46
C VAL A 96 -7.25 -3.92 15.54
N ILE A 97 -7.08 -4.46 16.74
CA ILE A 97 -8.00 -4.27 17.87
C ILE A 97 -8.11 -2.80 18.25
N ALA A 98 -6.98 -2.09 18.34
CA ALA A 98 -6.92 -0.65 18.61
C ALA A 98 -7.68 0.15 17.53
N SER A 99 -7.49 -0.18 16.26
CA SER A 99 -8.20 0.46 15.14
C SER A 99 -9.73 0.30 15.26
N LEU A 100 -10.19 -0.89 15.63
CA LEU A 100 -11.61 -1.18 15.86
C LEU A 100 -12.15 -0.40 17.05
N ALA A 101 -11.42 -0.39 18.17
CA ALA A 101 -11.81 0.31 19.39
C ALA A 101 -11.91 1.83 19.19
N LEU A 102 -10.89 2.45 18.58
CA LEU A 102 -10.88 3.88 18.26
C LEU A 102 -12.01 4.24 17.29
N SER A 103 -12.24 3.40 16.27
CA SER A 103 -13.35 3.59 15.33
C SER A 103 -14.71 3.52 16.02
N ARG A 104 -14.89 2.61 17.01
CA ARG A 104 -16.11 2.52 17.82
C ARG A 104 -16.37 3.77 18.64
N LEU A 105 -15.33 4.38 19.18
CA LEU A 105 -15.41 5.63 19.94
C LEU A 105 -15.65 6.86 19.07
N GLY A 106 -15.50 6.75 17.74
CA GLY A 106 -15.64 7.88 16.83
C GLY A 106 -14.42 8.81 16.84
N ILE A 107 -13.26 8.30 17.22
CA ILE A 107 -11.99 9.01 17.27
C ILE A 107 -11.39 9.07 15.84
N HIS A 108 -10.78 10.20 15.50
CA HIS A 108 -10.04 10.37 14.25
C HIS A 108 -8.70 9.69 14.36
N ILE A 109 -8.46 8.63 13.57
CA ILE A 109 -7.26 7.79 13.64
C ILE A 109 -6.26 8.28 12.61
N TYR A 110 -5.09 8.73 13.08
CA TYR A 110 -3.93 9.09 12.26
C TYR A 110 -2.94 7.92 12.27
N TYR A 111 -2.97 7.09 11.22
CA TYR A 111 -2.00 6.02 11.07
C TYR A 111 -0.64 6.59 10.72
N MET A 112 0.32 6.43 11.60
CA MET A 112 1.68 6.95 11.45
C MET A 112 2.63 5.86 10.94
N SER A 113 3.51 6.24 10.00
CA SER A 113 4.58 5.36 9.55
C SER A 113 5.62 5.18 10.64
N THR A 114 6.13 3.97 10.78
CA THR A 114 7.27 3.64 11.63
C THR A 114 8.61 4.19 11.10
N ASP A 115 8.62 4.74 9.88
CA ASP A 115 9.78 5.44 9.31
C ASP A 115 9.92 6.90 9.77
N LEU A 116 8.88 7.45 10.43
CA LEU A 116 8.91 8.83 10.89
C LEU A 116 9.94 9.05 12.00
N SER A 117 10.74 10.10 11.88
CA SER A 117 11.61 10.55 12.98
C SER A 117 10.78 11.18 14.10
N LYS A 118 11.36 11.28 15.31
CA LYS A 118 10.74 11.95 16.47
C LYS A 118 10.28 13.36 16.14
N GLU A 119 11.09 14.12 15.42
CA GLU A 119 10.77 15.50 15.03
C GLU A 119 9.60 15.55 14.04
N GLN A 120 9.56 14.64 13.04
CA GLN A 120 8.45 14.56 12.10
C GLN A 120 7.14 14.18 12.80
N VAL A 121 7.19 13.26 13.77
CA VAL A 121 6.02 12.90 14.60
C VAL A 121 5.56 14.14 15.38
N ARG A 122 6.47 14.87 16.01
CA ARG A 122 6.17 16.09 16.78
C ARG A 122 5.49 17.15 15.91
N GLN A 123 6.10 17.49 14.78
CA GLN A 123 5.56 18.47 13.84
C GLN A 123 4.16 18.07 13.38
N LEU A 124 3.96 16.81 13.00
CA LEU A 124 2.68 16.29 12.54
C LEU A 124 1.60 16.37 13.64
N CYS A 125 1.95 16.02 14.88
CA CYS A 125 1.04 16.10 16.01
C CYS A 125 0.60 17.53 16.26
N GLN A 126 1.52 18.51 16.19
CA GLN A 126 1.23 19.93 16.35
C GLN A 126 0.34 20.45 15.19
N GLU A 127 0.74 20.24 13.93
CA GLU A 127 -0.01 20.68 12.74
C GLU A 127 -1.43 20.14 12.74
N ARG A 128 -1.61 18.89 13.14
CA ARG A 128 -2.92 18.20 13.13
C ARG A 128 -3.66 18.29 14.46
N ARG A 129 -3.10 18.97 15.46
CA ARG A 129 -3.66 19.11 16.82
C ARG A 129 -4.05 17.74 17.39
N ILE A 130 -3.14 16.78 17.30
CA ILE A 130 -3.29 15.45 17.89
C ILE A 130 -2.91 15.57 19.35
N ALA A 131 -3.78 15.12 20.25
CA ALA A 131 -3.58 15.23 21.69
C ALA A 131 -3.37 13.86 22.37
N THR A 132 -3.72 12.77 21.68
CA THR A 132 -3.61 11.42 22.24
C THR A 132 -2.89 10.48 21.28
N ALA A 133 -2.22 9.46 21.80
CA ALA A 133 -1.55 8.44 21.00
C ALA A 133 -1.76 7.04 21.59
N LEU A 134 -1.96 6.06 20.71
CA LEU A 134 -1.75 4.65 20.98
C LEU A 134 -0.51 4.20 20.21
N VAL A 135 0.46 3.65 20.90
CA VAL A 135 1.78 3.35 20.34
C VAL A 135 2.29 2.01 20.85
N GLN A 136 2.98 1.24 19.98
CA GLN A 136 3.76 0.10 20.46
C GLN A 136 4.96 0.58 21.28
N GLU A 137 5.32 -0.16 22.32
CA GLU A 137 6.37 0.19 23.27
C GLU A 137 7.67 0.59 22.57
N GLU A 138 8.09 -0.14 21.53
CA GLU A 138 9.30 0.14 20.74
C GLU A 138 9.36 1.54 20.08
N TYR A 139 8.24 2.27 20.04
CA TYR A 139 8.14 3.61 19.45
C TYR A 139 7.70 4.69 20.43
N ALA A 140 7.55 4.36 21.71
CA ALA A 140 7.06 5.29 22.73
C ALA A 140 7.96 6.53 22.87
N ASP A 141 9.26 6.37 22.72
CA ASP A 141 10.28 7.42 22.79
C ASP A 141 10.16 8.47 21.67
N ARG A 142 9.44 8.15 20.57
CA ARG A 142 9.19 9.07 19.45
C ARG A 142 8.04 10.01 19.72
N MET A 143 7.21 9.72 20.72
CA MET A 143 6.05 10.54 21.02
C MET A 143 6.49 11.84 21.74
N PRO A 144 5.87 12.99 21.38
CA PRO A 144 5.99 14.22 22.15
C PRO A 144 5.51 14.03 23.59
N SER A 145 6.21 14.65 24.54
CA SER A 145 5.87 14.58 25.97
C SER A 145 4.53 15.24 26.33
N GLU A 146 4.04 16.11 25.46
CA GLU A 146 2.77 16.84 25.63
C GLU A 146 1.53 15.99 25.28
N LEU A 147 1.73 14.82 24.68
CA LEU A 147 0.63 13.92 24.33
C LEU A 147 0.26 13.00 25.49
N GLU A 148 -1.03 12.71 25.62
CA GLU A 148 -1.48 11.55 26.38
C GLU A 148 -1.13 10.28 25.60
N VAL A 149 -0.05 9.60 26.00
CA VAL A 149 0.43 8.37 25.36
C VAL A 149 -0.02 7.15 26.14
N LYS A 150 -0.54 6.15 25.44
CA LYS A 150 -0.83 4.82 25.99
C LYS A 150 -0.17 3.76 25.12
N LEU A 151 0.37 2.75 25.76
CA LEU A 151 0.93 1.61 25.05
C LEU A 151 -0.19 0.69 24.55
N LEU A 152 0.00 0.11 23.38
CA LEU A 152 -0.92 -0.90 22.83
C LEU A 152 -0.94 -2.15 23.72
N GLU A 153 0.22 -2.46 24.29
CA GLU A 153 0.46 -3.59 25.18
C GLU A 153 -0.35 -3.46 26.47
N ASP A 154 -0.42 -2.28 27.08
CA ASP A 154 -1.20 -2.02 28.31
C ASP A 154 -2.70 -2.26 28.14
N LEU A 155 -3.20 -2.07 26.90
CA LEU A 155 -4.60 -2.31 26.60
C LEU A 155 -4.92 -3.82 26.54
N SER A 156 -3.93 -4.69 26.44
CA SER A 156 -4.14 -6.14 26.41
C SER A 156 -4.63 -6.70 27.76
N GLU A 157 -4.31 -6.04 28.85
CA GLU A 157 -4.63 -6.45 30.23
C GLU A 157 -5.99 -5.94 30.73
N CYS A 158 -6.82 -5.34 29.85
CA CYS A 158 -8.08 -4.79 30.24
C CYS A 158 -9.08 -5.86 30.74
N HIS A 159 -9.71 -5.58 31.90
CA HIS A 159 -10.69 -6.50 32.51
C HIS A 159 -11.93 -6.68 31.63
N GLU A 160 -12.41 -7.92 31.47
CA GLU A 160 -13.54 -8.26 30.59
C GLU A 160 -14.85 -7.51 30.90
N SER A 161 -15.07 -7.08 32.15
CA SER A 161 -16.27 -6.32 32.53
C SER A 161 -16.43 -5.02 31.74
N LEU A 162 -15.31 -4.43 31.25
CA LEU A 162 -15.31 -3.19 30.48
C LEU A 162 -16.02 -3.33 29.11
N ARG A 163 -16.21 -4.56 28.60
CA ARG A 163 -17.05 -4.80 27.42
C ARG A 163 -18.52 -4.38 27.61
N ARG A 164 -18.99 -4.23 28.86
CA ARG A 164 -20.36 -3.85 29.21
C ARG A 164 -20.57 -2.33 29.30
N VAL A 165 -19.48 -1.55 29.21
CA VAL A 165 -19.54 -0.09 29.23
C VAL A 165 -20.44 0.40 28.09
N ARG A 166 -21.40 1.28 28.42
CA ARG A 166 -22.33 1.86 27.46
C ARG A 166 -21.67 3.02 26.73
N ILE A 167 -21.15 2.75 25.54
CA ILE A 167 -20.59 3.78 24.67
C ILE A 167 -21.73 4.34 23.80
N PRO A 168 -21.93 5.67 23.73
CA PRO A 168 -22.93 6.28 22.85
C PRO A 168 -22.76 5.84 21.40
N LYS A 169 -23.87 5.59 20.72
CA LYS A 169 -23.88 5.22 19.31
C LYS A 169 -23.42 6.40 18.46
N GLY A 170 -22.72 6.12 17.36
CA GLY A 170 -22.28 7.19 16.50
C GLY A 170 -21.51 6.73 15.27
N GLN A 171 -21.33 7.66 14.36
CA GLN A 171 -20.46 7.45 13.20
C GLN A 171 -19.01 7.37 13.67
N GLY A 172 -18.23 6.46 13.09
CA GLY A 172 -16.79 6.36 13.30
C GLY A 172 -16.07 7.65 12.93
N GLY A 173 -14.92 7.87 13.56
CA GLY A 173 -14.02 8.97 13.21
C GLY A 173 -13.44 8.80 11.80
N ARG A 174 -12.78 9.83 11.32
CA ARG A 174 -12.05 9.73 10.05
C ARG A 174 -10.86 8.77 10.19
N ILE A 175 -10.63 7.99 9.17
CA ILE A 175 -9.41 7.21 8.99
C ILE A 175 -8.47 8.04 8.13
N ILE A 176 -7.30 8.34 8.65
CA ILE A 176 -6.31 9.21 8.05
C ILE A 176 -5.02 8.41 7.83
N VAL A 177 -4.66 8.23 6.56
CA VAL A 177 -3.39 7.64 6.16
C VAL A 177 -2.48 8.76 5.67
N LEU A 178 -1.24 8.77 6.16
CA LEU A 178 -0.24 9.75 5.78
C LEU A 178 0.49 9.26 4.52
N THR A 179 0.69 10.17 3.59
CA THR A 179 1.47 9.88 2.38
C THR A 179 2.62 10.86 2.27
N GLY A 180 3.82 10.35 2.02
CA GLY A 180 4.99 11.17 1.77
C GLY A 180 4.77 12.02 0.51
N GLY A 181 4.88 13.35 0.62
CA GLY A 181 4.97 14.25 -0.51
C GLY A 181 6.44 14.44 -0.89
N SER A 182 6.73 14.59 -2.18
CA SER A 182 8.07 14.95 -2.69
C SER A 182 8.63 16.27 -2.11
N SER A 183 7.76 17.09 -1.52
CA SER A 183 8.07 18.39 -0.90
C SER A 183 8.38 18.34 0.61
N GLY A 184 8.57 17.16 1.21
CA GLY A 184 8.83 17.04 2.65
C GLY A 184 7.60 17.22 3.56
N HIS A 185 6.46 17.69 3.03
CA HIS A 185 5.21 17.79 3.75
C HIS A 185 4.34 16.55 3.55
N TYR A 186 3.85 15.94 4.64
CA TYR A 186 2.95 14.80 4.55
C TYR A 186 1.56 15.22 4.09
N LYS A 187 1.12 14.65 2.95
CA LYS A 187 -0.26 14.79 2.49
C LYS A 187 -1.15 13.86 3.30
N VAL A 188 -2.34 14.31 3.58
CA VAL A 188 -3.34 13.60 4.39
C VAL A 188 -4.44 13.08 3.49
N ALA A 189 -4.61 11.77 3.42
CA ALA A 189 -5.75 11.14 2.78
C ALA A 189 -6.80 10.77 3.85
N ALA A 190 -7.76 11.65 4.06
CA ALA A 190 -8.82 11.47 5.05
C ALA A 190 -10.11 10.94 4.43
N ARG A 191 -10.68 9.90 5.03
CA ARG A 191 -11.98 9.32 4.63
C ARG A 191 -12.89 9.12 5.83
N LYS A 192 -14.15 9.47 5.65
CA LYS A 192 -15.20 9.09 6.61
C LYS A 192 -15.64 7.65 6.37
N PRO A 193 -15.93 6.88 7.41
CA PRO A 193 -16.58 5.59 7.27
C PRO A 193 -17.89 5.72 6.48
N SER A 194 -18.06 4.87 5.47
CA SER A 194 -19.24 4.90 4.61
C SER A 194 -19.57 3.47 4.16
N VAL A 195 -20.83 3.10 4.22
CA VAL A 195 -21.33 1.78 3.75
C VAL A 195 -21.34 1.72 2.22
N THR A 196 -21.58 2.84 1.56
CA THR A 196 -21.81 2.88 0.10
C THR A 196 -20.60 3.31 -0.74
N ALA A 197 -19.69 4.11 -0.18
CA ALA A 197 -18.58 4.69 -0.93
C ALA A 197 -17.64 3.63 -1.53
N PHE A 198 -17.46 2.50 -0.86
CA PHE A 198 -16.54 1.44 -1.28
C PHE A 198 -17.20 0.27 -2.02
N LEU A 199 -18.51 0.35 -2.35
CA LEU A 199 -19.20 -0.75 -3.03
C LEU A 199 -18.61 -1.08 -4.41
N HIS A 200 -18.25 -0.08 -5.21
CA HIS A 200 -17.66 -0.32 -6.54
C HIS A 200 -16.30 -1.03 -6.47
N PRO A 201 -15.29 -0.53 -5.68
CA PRO A 201 -14.05 -1.28 -5.46
C PRO A 201 -14.30 -2.69 -4.94
N PHE A 202 -15.18 -2.86 -3.96
CA PHE A 202 -15.53 -4.17 -3.40
C PHE A 202 -16.12 -5.12 -4.45
N PHE A 203 -17.02 -4.62 -5.29
CA PHE A 203 -17.59 -5.41 -6.38
C PHE A 203 -16.55 -5.80 -7.43
N ALA A 204 -15.56 -4.94 -7.69
CA ALA A 204 -14.44 -5.29 -8.57
C ALA A 204 -13.62 -6.45 -7.99
N LEU A 205 -13.30 -6.42 -6.69
CA LEU A 205 -12.59 -7.49 -6.00
C LEU A 205 -13.35 -8.83 -6.06
N LEU A 206 -14.68 -8.80 -5.93
CA LEU A 206 -15.51 -10.01 -6.05
C LEU A 206 -15.63 -10.52 -7.49
N ARG A 207 -15.70 -9.64 -8.47
CA ARG A 207 -16.00 -10.00 -9.85
C ARG A 207 -14.76 -10.35 -10.65
N GLU A 208 -13.72 -9.50 -10.54
CA GLU A 208 -12.51 -9.62 -11.35
C GLU A 208 -11.47 -10.52 -10.66
N ILE A 209 -11.32 -10.39 -9.33
CA ILE A 209 -10.32 -11.15 -8.56
C ILE A 209 -10.90 -12.41 -7.94
N ARG A 210 -12.23 -12.46 -7.74
CA ARG A 210 -12.95 -13.61 -7.15
C ARG A 210 -12.45 -13.94 -5.74
N LEU A 211 -12.20 -12.91 -4.91
CA LEU A 211 -11.73 -13.07 -3.52
C LEU A 211 -12.71 -13.85 -2.63
N ASP A 212 -14.00 -13.89 -3.02
CA ASP A 212 -15.01 -14.69 -2.33
C ASP A 212 -14.75 -16.21 -2.36
N GLU A 213 -13.87 -16.68 -3.25
CA GLU A 213 -13.47 -18.08 -3.37
C GLU A 213 -12.28 -18.47 -2.48
N CYS A 214 -11.62 -17.49 -1.86
CA CYS A 214 -10.47 -17.70 -1.00
C CYS A 214 -10.87 -17.55 0.48
N ARG A 215 -10.17 -18.25 1.38
CA ARG A 215 -10.49 -18.30 2.82
C ARG A 215 -9.49 -17.56 3.70
N SER A 216 -8.26 -17.46 3.26
CA SER A 216 -7.14 -16.92 4.04
C SER A 216 -6.35 -15.90 3.24
N VAL A 217 -5.81 -14.89 3.93
CA VAL A 217 -5.01 -13.82 3.32
C VAL A 217 -3.83 -13.46 4.23
N TYR A 218 -2.63 -13.39 3.65
CA TYR A 218 -1.49 -12.75 4.27
C TYR A 218 -1.36 -11.32 3.76
N ILE A 219 -1.38 -10.35 4.68
CA ILE A 219 -1.20 -8.93 4.39
C ILE A 219 0.22 -8.55 4.80
N ALA A 220 1.13 -8.54 3.82
CA ALA A 220 2.53 -8.22 4.04
C ALA A 220 2.81 -6.70 4.16
N PRO A 221 2.14 -5.79 3.40
CA PRO A 221 2.34 -4.36 3.54
C PRO A 221 1.87 -3.84 4.90
N PRO A 222 2.51 -2.76 5.41
CA PRO A 222 2.11 -2.17 6.68
C PRO A 222 0.65 -1.67 6.69
N LEU A 223 -0.05 -1.88 7.82
CA LEU A 223 -1.43 -1.43 8.01
C LEU A 223 -1.56 0.10 8.12
N TYR A 224 -0.49 0.82 8.42
CA TYR A 224 -0.48 2.28 8.38
C TYR A 224 -0.44 2.84 6.95
N HIS A 225 -0.33 1.99 5.91
CA HIS A 225 -0.52 2.37 4.51
C HIS A 225 -1.92 1.98 4.01
N GLY A 226 -2.45 2.79 3.12
CA GLY A 226 -3.80 2.60 2.57
C GLY A 226 -4.03 1.23 1.92
N PHE A 227 -3.01 0.63 1.30
CA PHE A 227 -3.10 -0.68 0.67
C PHE A 227 -3.28 -1.81 1.71
N GLY A 228 -2.43 -1.84 2.74
CA GLY A 228 -2.56 -2.83 3.83
C GLY A 228 -3.88 -2.68 4.58
N LEU A 229 -4.23 -1.45 4.97
CA LEU A 229 -5.46 -1.18 5.72
C LEU A 229 -6.74 -1.51 4.94
N ALA A 230 -6.79 -1.15 3.66
CA ALA A 230 -7.94 -1.48 2.82
C ALA A 230 -8.09 -2.99 2.64
N SER A 231 -6.98 -3.72 2.47
CA SER A 231 -6.96 -5.17 2.37
C SER A 231 -7.47 -5.83 3.66
N LEU A 232 -7.06 -5.33 4.83
CA LEU A 232 -7.58 -5.78 6.13
C LEU A 232 -9.09 -5.60 6.21
N ILE A 233 -9.61 -4.40 5.92
CA ILE A 233 -11.05 -4.12 6.00
C ILE A 233 -11.84 -5.04 5.07
N VAL A 234 -11.39 -5.24 3.84
CA VAL A 234 -12.03 -6.13 2.87
C VAL A 234 -12.05 -7.57 3.38
N ALA A 235 -10.93 -8.07 3.91
CA ALA A 235 -10.84 -9.42 4.45
C ALA A 235 -11.80 -9.63 5.62
N LEU A 236 -11.87 -8.68 6.56
CA LEU A 236 -12.78 -8.74 7.71
C LEU A 236 -14.26 -8.69 7.29
N VAL A 237 -14.63 -7.84 6.30
CA VAL A 237 -16.00 -7.80 5.75
C VAL A 237 -16.42 -9.15 5.16
N MET A 238 -15.45 -9.85 4.55
CA MET A 238 -15.70 -11.13 3.89
C MET A 238 -15.60 -12.35 4.83
N GLY A 239 -15.27 -12.16 6.10
CA GLY A 239 -15.09 -13.26 7.06
C GLY A 239 -13.86 -14.12 6.77
N ARG A 240 -12.76 -13.51 6.29
CA ARG A 240 -11.52 -14.22 5.92
C ARG A 240 -10.53 -14.23 7.06
N SER A 241 -9.72 -15.31 7.14
CA SER A 241 -8.61 -15.42 8.09
C SER A 241 -7.47 -14.54 7.63
N VAL A 242 -7.07 -13.56 8.45
CA VAL A 242 -6.00 -12.62 8.17
C VAL A 242 -4.75 -13.02 8.93
N TYR A 243 -3.65 -13.11 8.23
CA TYR A 243 -2.32 -13.35 8.80
C TYR A 243 -1.48 -12.10 8.66
N LEU A 244 -0.80 -11.74 9.73
CA LEU A 244 0.06 -10.56 9.82
C LEU A 244 1.46 -10.95 10.29
N ARG A 245 2.46 -10.15 9.95
CA ARG A 245 3.82 -10.20 10.50
C ARG A 245 4.27 -8.79 10.79
N LYS A 246 4.97 -8.58 11.92
CA LYS A 246 5.51 -7.26 12.31
C LYS A 246 6.37 -6.65 11.21
N ARG A 247 7.23 -7.47 10.61
CA ARG A 247 8.08 -7.10 9.47
C ARG A 247 7.97 -8.17 8.39
N PHE A 248 8.09 -7.77 7.15
CA PHE A 248 8.22 -8.71 6.06
C PHE A 248 9.64 -9.29 6.05
N ASP A 249 9.72 -10.60 6.19
CA ASP A 249 10.89 -11.42 5.99
C ASP A 249 10.52 -12.56 5.04
N SER A 250 11.33 -12.82 4.00
CA SER A 250 10.98 -13.79 2.95
C SER A 250 10.88 -15.21 3.47
N GLN A 251 11.81 -15.64 4.34
CA GLN A 251 11.82 -16.98 4.89
C GLN A 251 10.61 -17.21 5.82
N SER A 252 10.35 -16.26 6.72
CA SER A 252 9.18 -16.31 7.60
C SER A 252 7.87 -16.28 6.80
N ALA A 253 7.80 -15.47 5.73
CA ALA A 253 6.63 -15.39 4.85
C ALA A 253 6.40 -16.70 4.08
N THR A 254 7.47 -17.33 3.56
CA THR A 254 7.38 -18.63 2.87
C THR A 254 6.84 -19.71 3.82
N ARG A 255 7.38 -19.80 5.03
CA ARG A 255 6.89 -20.76 6.06
C ARG A 255 5.43 -20.51 6.40
N LEU A 256 5.05 -19.23 6.62
CA LEU A 256 3.67 -18.85 6.94
C LEU A 256 2.69 -19.25 5.81
N LEU A 257 3.04 -18.95 4.57
CA LEU A 257 2.21 -19.25 3.39
C LEU A 257 2.01 -20.77 3.22
N SER A 258 3.09 -21.55 3.43
CA SER A 258 3.06 -23.03 3.32
C SER A 258 2.32 -23.68 4.48
N GLU A 259 2.68 -23.34 5.73
CA GLU A 259 2.16 -23.96 6.94
C GLU A 259 0.64 -23.78 7.07
N TYR A 260 0.15 -22.55 6.84
CA TYR A 260 -1.28 -22.25 6.95
C TYR A 260 -2.02 -22.36 5.61
N SER A 261 -1.36 -22.84 4.57
CA SER A 261 -1.95 -22.98 3.22
C SER A 261 -2.70 -21.74 2.78
N ILE A 262 -2.05 -20.58 2.90
CA ILE A 262 -2.67 -19.29 2.64
C ILE A 262 -2.91 -19.10 1.15
N GLU A 263 -4.15 -18.72 0.79
CA GLU A 263 -4.62 -18.67 -0.60
C GLU A 263 -4.42 -17.30 -1.26
N VAL A 264 -4.36 -16.22 -0.47
CA VAL A 264 -4.20 -14.85 -0.98
C VAL A 264 -2.98 -14.18 -0.36
N LEU A 265 -2.13 -13.61 -1.20
CA LEU A 265 -1.00 -12.78 -0.77
C LEU A 265 -1.25 -11.33 -1.21
N ILE A 266 -1.21 -10.40 -0.26
CA ILE A 266 -1.13 -8.96 -0.52
C ILE A 266 0.34 -8.57 -0.34
N ALA A 267 0.98 -8.05 -1.39
CA ALA A 267 2.40 -7.71 -1.34
C ALA A 267 2.76 -6.56 -2.30
N VAL A 268 3.81 -5.82 -1.98
CA VAL A 268 4.42 -4.90 -2.93
C VAL A 268 5.45 -5.64 -3.81
N PRO A 269 5.81 -5.13 -4.99
CA PRO A 269 6.73 -5.81 -5.92
C PRO A 269 8.04 -6.27 -5.30
N LEU A 270 8.64 -5.48 -4.41
CA LEU A 270 9.87 -5.86 -3.70
C LEU A 270 9.69 -7.13 -2.85
N MET A 271 8.57 -7.25 -2.15
CA MET A 271 8.27 -8.42 -1.32
C MET A 271 8.13 -9.68 -2.20
N LEU A 272 7.48 -9.56 -3.35
CA LEU A 272 7.37 -10.66 -4.32
C LEU A 272 8.75 -11.10 -4.84
N ARG A 273 9.65 -10.15 -5.17
CA ARG A 273 11.03 -10.48 -5.58
C ARG A 273 11.75 -11.28 -4.50
N ARG A 274 11.66 -10.83 -3.26
CA ARG A 274 12.32 -11.52 -2.14
C ARG A 274 11.76 -12.93 -1.93
N LEU A 275 10.44 -13.13 -2.07
CA LEU A 275 9.81 -14.44 -1.99
C LEU A 275 10.26 -15.38 -3.12
N ILE A 276 10.36 -14.88 -4.36
CA ILE A 276 10.80 -15.67 -5.51
C ILE A 276 12.27 -16.12 -5.32
N ASN A 277 13.10 -15.29 -4.73
CA ASN A 277 14.51 -15.60 -4.49
C ASN A 277 14.75 -16.53 -3.29
N GLU A 278 13.71 -16.82 -2.49
CA GLU A 278 13.82 -17.71 -1.32
C GLU A 278 13.53 -19.17 -1.71
N SER A 279 12.32 -19.62 -1.54
CA SER A 279 11.91 -21.00 -1.83
C SER A 279 10.48 -21.02 -2.39
N PRO A 280 10.26 -20.49 -3.61
CA PRO A 280 8.92 -20.31 -4.15
C PRO A 280 8.16 -21.63 -4.38
N SER A 281 8.88 -22.74 -4.58
CA SER A 281 8.30 -24.08 -4.79
C SER A 281 7.60 -24.65 -3.57
N GLU A 282 7.90 -24.16 -2.36
CA GLU A 282 7.22 -24.54 -1.14
C GLU A 282 5.81 -23.97 -1.03
N ILE A 283 5.54 -22.86 -1.73
CA ILE A 283 4.27 -22.15 -1.67
C ILE A 283 3.33 -22.65 -2.77
N ARG A 284 2.47 -23.62 -2.44
CA ARG A 284 1.54 -24.27 -3.40
C ARG A 284 0.09 -23.83 -3.27
N SER A 285 -0.24 -23.09 -2.22
CA SER A 285 -1.62 -22.74 -1.88
C SER A 285 -2.09 -21.44 -2.51
N LEU A 286 -1.18 -20.61 -3.05
CA LEU A 286 -1.51 -19.29 -3.60
C LEU A 286 -2.44 -19.42 -4.81
N ARG A 287 -3.60 -18.79 -4.69
CA ARG A 287 -4.60 -18.66 -5.73
C ARG A 287 -4.71 -17.25 -6.28
N ARG A 288 -4.31 -16.26 -5.47
CA ARG A 288 -4.35 -14.84 -5.83
C ARG A 288 -3.18 -14.11 -5.18
N ILE A 289 -2.48 -13.31 -5.97
CA ILE A 289 -1.46 -12.36 -5.51
C ILE A 289 -1.91 -10.98 -5.94
N LEU A 290 -2.17 -10.10 -4.97
CA LEU A 290 -2.54 -8.72 -5.22
C LEU A 290 -1.32 -7.84 -4.97
N SER A 291 -0.79 -7.26 -6.03
CA SER A 291 0.36 -6.35 -5.95
C SER A 291 -0.07 -4.91 -6.21
N GLY A 292 0.57 -3.97 -5.53
CA GLY A 292 0.30 -2.54 -5.67
C GLY A 292 1.29 -1.68 -4.90
N GLY A 293 1.13 -0.36 -4.99
CA GLY A 293 1.96 0.60 -4.26
C GLY A 293 3.31 0.93 -4.91
N ALA A 294 3.75 0.13 -5.88
CA ALA A 294 4.92 0.39 -6.72
C ALA A 294 4.70 -0.25 -8.11
N PRO A 295 5.40 0.19 -9.17
CA PRO A 295 5.32 -0.42 -10.49
C PRO A 295 5.82 -1.88 -10.48
N LEU A 296 5.14 -2.74 -11.23
CA LEU A 296 5.63 -4.05 -11.60
C LEU A 296 6.58 -3.91 -12.82
N ASP A 297 7.56 -4.79 -12.92
CA ASP A 297 8.36 -4.94 -14.12
C ASP A 297 8.16 -6.31 -14.78
N ALA A 298 8.52 -6.41 -16.05
CA ALA A 298 8.27 -7.60 -16.84
C ALA A 298 8.99 -8.85 -16.30
N PRO A 299 10.26 -8.80 -15.86
CA PRO A 299 10.93 -9.96 -15.25
C PRO A 299 10.19 -10.51 -14.04
N LEU A 300 9.71 -9.63 -13.13
CA LEU A 300 8.97 -10.05 -11.95
C LEU A 300 7.64 -10.71 -12.30
N VAL A 301 6.88 -10.11 -13.25
CA VAL A 301 5.60 -10.68 -13.70
C VAL A 301 5.79 -12.09 -14.26
N ARG A 302 6.82 -12.27 -15.12
CA ARG A 302 7.13 -13.58 -15.70
C ARG A 302 7.58 -14.60 -14.65
N ALA A 303 8.41 -14.18 -13.69
CA ALA A 303 8.85 -15.05 -12.59
C ALA A 303 7.69 -15.49 -11.71
N VAL A 304 6.76 -14.59 -11.37
CA VAL A 304 5.54 -14.96 -10.61
C VAL A 304 4.70 -15.97 -11.40
N GLU A 305 4.51 -15.76 -12.70
CA GLU A 305 3.75 -16.66 -13.56
C GLU A 305 4.41 -18.04 -13.67
N GLN A 306 5.74 -18.08 -13.79
CA GLN A 306 6.50 -19.33 -13.84
C GLN A 306 6.39 -20.16 -12.56
N HIS A 307 6.42 -19.52 -11.38
CA HIS A 307 6.41 -20.22 -10.11
C HIS A 307 5.01 -20.57 -9.60
N TRP A 308 4.03 -19.68 -9.80
CA TRP A 308 2.68 -19.84 -9.21
C TRP A 308 1.54 -19.79 -10.25
N GLY A 309 1.87 -19.66 -11.54
CA GLY A 309 0.88 -19.58 -12.61
C GLY A 309 0.18 -18.21 -12.70
N ALA A 310 -0.96 -18.19 -13.32
CA ALA A 310 -1.77 -16.99 -13.61
C ALA A 310 -2.52 -16.47 -12.36
N VAL A 311 -1.82 -16.08 -11.32
CA VAL A 311 -2.38 -15.65 -10.02
C VAL A 311 -2.14 -14.18 -9.69
N LEU A 312 -1.31 -13.46 -10.46
CA LEU A 312 -0.90 -12.08 -10.19
C LEU A 312 -1.92 -11.06 -10.71
N TYR A 313 -2.32 -10.16 -9.85
CA TYR A 313 -3.14 -8.97 -10.15
C TYR A 313 -2.36 -7.72 -9.79
N ASN A 314 -2.37 -6.71 -10.68
CA ASN A 314 -1.80 -5.39 -10.40
C ASN A 314 -2.92 -4.42 -10.02
N LEU A 315 -2.84 -3.85 -8.82
CA LEU A 315 -3.80 -2.88 -8.30
C LEU A 315 -3.15 -1.50 -8.29
N TYR A 316 -3.63 -0.62 -9.14
CA TYR A 316 -3.15 0.76 -9.16
C TYR A 316 -4.19 1.70 -8.55
N GLY A 317 -3.70 2.61 -7.74
CA GLY A 317 -4.48 3.64 -7.08
C GLY A 317 -3.61 4.67 -6.40
N THR A 318 -4.23 5.76 -5.98
CA THR A 318 -3.58 6.82 -5.19
C THR A 318 -4.26 6.95 -3.84
N SER A 319 -3.56 7.53 -2.88
CA SER A 319 -4.13 7.75 -1.55
C SER A 319 -5.36 8.65 -1.60
N GLU A 320 -5.40 9.58 -2.55
CA GLU A 320 -6.50 10.53 -2.74
C GLU A 320 -7.70 9.89 -3.43
N ALA A 321 -7.47 9.14 -4.50
CA ALA A 321 -8.53 8.55 -5.32
C ALA A 321 -8.93 7.12 -4.88
N GLY A 322 -8.07 6.45 -4.12
CA GLY A 322 -8.23 5.03 -3.77
C GLY A 322 -7.82 4.11 -4.92
N PHE A 323 -8.18 2.85 -4.84
CA PHE A 323 -7.97 1.85 -5.89
C PHE A 323 -8.93 2.07 -7.06
N PHE A 324 -8.44 2.09 -8.30
CA PHE A 324 -9.28 2.39 -9.47
C PHE A 324 -8.86 1.76 -10.80
N ILE A 325 -7.68 1.16 -10.92
CA ILE A 325 -7.25 0.41 -12.12
C ILE A 325 -6.79 -0.98 -11.70
N LEU A 326 -7.11 -1.97 -12.50
CA LEU A 326 -6.80 -3.38 -12.27
C LEU A 326 -6.24 -4.03 -13.53
N ALA A 327 -5.07 -4.65 -13.44
CA ALA A 327 -4.64 -5.65 -14.40
C ALA A 327 -4.91 -7.05 -13.85
N THR A 328 -5.57 -7.87 -14.66
CA THR A 328 -5.77 -9.31 -14.40
C THR A 328 -4.54 -10.11 -14.85
N PRO A 329 -4.39 -11.37 -14.41
CA PRO A 329 -3.32 -12.23 -14.90
C PRO A 329 -3.25 -12.32 -16.43
N GLU A 330 -4.39 -12.34 -17.12
CA GLU A 330 -4.46 -12.35 -18.58
C GLU A 330 -3.88 -11.07 -19.21
N ILE A 331 -4.19 -9.90 -18.62
CA ILE A 331 -3.60 -8.63 -19.09
C ILE A 331 -2.10 -8.64 -18.86
N LEU A 332 -1.63 -9.07 -17.68
CA LEU A 332 -0.21 -9.10 -17.34
C LEU A 332 0.58 -10.12 -18.17
N HIS A 333 -0.02 -11.25 -18.54
CA HIS A 333 0.58 -12.22 -19.45
C HIS A 333 0.92 -11.58 -20.80
N ASN A 334 -0.05 -10.86 -21.40
CA ASN A 334 0.11 -10.23 -22.71
C ASN A 334 0.91 -8.89 -22.63
N ALA A 335 0.78 -8.16 -21.54
CA ALA A 335 1.37 -6.84 -21.33
C ALA A 335 1.89 -6.70 -19.88
N PRO A 336 3.08 -7.21 -19.56
CA PRO A 336 3.62 -7.26 -18.20
C PRO A 336 3.77 -5.91 -17.49
N LEU A 337 3.89 -4.81 -18.25
CA LEU A 337 4.01 -3.44 -17.73
C LEU A 337 2.66 -2.72 -17.59
N ALA A 338 1.54 -3.40 -17.86
CA ALA A 338 0.23 -2.77 -17.81
C ALA A 338 -0.17 -2.38 -16.39
N LEU A 339 -0.68 -1.16 -16.23
CA LEU A 339 -1.46 -0.80 -15.04
C LEU A 339 -2.79 -1.56 -15.01
N GLY A 340 -3.36 -1.82 -16.19
CA GLY A 340 -4.64 -2.50 -16.37
C GLY A 340 -5.75 -1.61 -16.91
N LYS A 341 -6.98 -1.99 -16.61
CA LYS A 341 -8.18 -1.25 -17.04
C LYS A 341 -8.88 -0.60 -15.83
N PRO A 342 -9.59 0.53 -16.06
CA PRO A 342 -10.41 1.13 -15.01
C PRO A 342 -11.48 0.15 -14.51
N ILE A 343 -11.62 0.01 -13.20
CA ILE A 343 -12.70 -0.79 -12.62
C ILE A 343 -14.05 -0.10 -12.83
N ARG A 344 -15.12 -0.89 -12.82
CA ARG A 344 -16.47 -0.37 -13.03
C ARG A 344 -16.81 0.75 -12.04
N GLY A 345 -17.35 1.86 -12.56
CA GLY A 345 -17.71 3.04 -11.76
C GLY A 345 -16.60 4.09 -11.68
N VAL A 346 -15.45 3.82 -12.30
CA VAL A 346 -14.36 4.79 -12.49
C VAL A 346 -14.32 5.26 -13.94
N ARG A 347 -13.95 6.52 -14.12
CA ARG A 347 -13.56 7.06 -15.43
C ARG A 347 -12.12 7.53 -15.34
N CYS A 348 -11.31 7.12 -16.31
CA CYS A 348 -9.94 7.59 -16.48
C CYS A 348 -9.82 8.31 -17.83
N LYS A 349 -8.92 9.27 -17.90
CA LYS A 349 -8.52 9.93 -19.15
C LYS A 349 -7.07 10.37 -19.06
N ILE A 350 -6.44 10.51 -20.21
CA ILE A 350 -5.12 11.12 -20.34
C ILE A 350 -5.34 12.60 -20.65
N VAL A 351 -4.74 13.47 -19.85
CA VAL A 351 -4.88 14.93 -19.94
C VAL A 351 -3.60 15.51 -20.51
N ARG A 352 -3.72 16.42 -21.45
CA ARG A 352 -2.60 17.08 -22.15
C ARG A 352 -1.61 16.06 -22.74
N PRO A 353 -2.09 15.12 -23.59
CA PRO A 353 -1.20 14.13 -24.19
C PRO A 353 -0.21 14.78 -25.16
N ASP A 354 1.01 14.27 -25.17
CA ASP A 354 2.02 14.59 -26.18
C ASP A 354 1.74 13.87 -27.51
N ARG A 355 2.68 14.00 -28.47
CA ARG A 355 2.56 13.35 -29.79
C ARG A 355 2.55 11.81 -29.73
N GLN A 356 3.01 11.22 -28.62
CA GLN A 356 3.02 9.79 -28.38
C GLN A 356 1.79 9.32 -27.58
N GLY A 357 0.86 10.22 -27.24
CA GLY A 357 -0.30 9.93 -26.44
C GLY A 357 -0.03 9.85 -24.93
N VAL A 358 1.18 10.20 -24.46
CA VAL A 358 1.57 10.23 -23.06
C VAL A 358 1.13 11.55 -22.43
N GLY A 359 0.40 11.50 -21.34
CA GLY A 359 -0.04 12.69 -20.60
C GLY A 359 -0.39 12.35 -19.15
N VAL A 360 -0.88 13.33 -18.42
CA VAL A 360 -1.23 13.14 -17.01
C VAL A 360 -2.48 12.26 -16.90
N LEU A 361 -2.39 11.19 -16.12
CA LEU A 361 -3.53 10.35 -15.81
C LEU A 361 -4.47 11.10 -14.87
N ALA A 362 -5.70 11.31 -15.31
CA ALA A 362 -6.77 11.87 -14.49
C ALA A 362 -7.85 10.81 -14.22
N VAL A 363 -8.35 10.80 -12.99
CA VAL A 363 -9.35 9.85 -12.53
C VAL A 363 -10.56 10.58 -11.94
N ARG A 364 -11.75 9.99 -12.13
CA ARG A 364 -12.99 10.42 -11.50
C ARG A 364 -13.66 9.23 -10.86
N SER A 365 -13.79 9.25 -9.52
CA SER A 365 -14.41 8.16 -8.75
C SER A 365 -15.36 8.70 -7.67
N GLY A 366 -16.34 7.89 -7.27
CA GLY A 366 -17.27 8.21 -6.20
C GLY A 366 -16.74 7.91 -4.79
N TRP A 367 -15.56 7.30 -4.68
CA TRP A 367 -14.93 6.93 -3.38
C TRP A 367 -13.60 7.62 -3.12
N ALA A 368 -13.28 8.64 -3.89
CA ALA A 368 -12.17 9.55 -3.59
C ALA A 368 -12.34 10.19 -2.20
N MET A 369 -11.28 10.87 -1.72
CA MET A 369 -11.34 11.67 -0.48
C MET A 369 -12.59 12.55 -0.45
N ASP A 370 -13.01 12.91 0.77
CA ASP A 370 -14.30 13.60 1.00
C ASP A 370 -14.48 14.91 0.20
N ASP A 371 -13.42 15.67 -0.01
CA ASP A 371 -13.39 16.94 -0.74
C ASP A 371 -13.25 16.78 -2.25
N ARG A 372 -13.05 15.56 -2.77
CA ARG A 372 -12.75 15.29 -4.18
C ARG A 372 -13.70 14.31 -4.86
N LYS A 373 -14.75 13.91 -4.17
CA LYS A 373 -15.74 12.94 -4.70
C LYS A 373 -16.39 13.43 -5.97
N GLY A 374 -16.35 12.61 -7.01
CA GLY A 374 -17.02 12.88 -8.28
C GLY A 374 -16.42 13.97 -9.14
N SER A 375 -15.32 14.62 -8.72
CA SER A 375 -14.52 15.53 -9.53
C SER A 375 -13.39 14.81 -10.27
N TRP A 376 -12.89 15.38 -11.35
CA TRP A 376 -11.67 14.94 -12.00
C TRP A 376 -10.47 15.30 -11.15
N GLN A 377 -9.57 14.33 -10.95
CA GLN A 377 -8.35 14.48 -10.16
C GLN A 377 -7.18 14.02 -11.01
N GLU A 378 -6.19 14.87 -11.20
CA GLU A 378 -4.91 14.48 -11.77
C GLU A 378 -4.12 13.72 -10.72
N THR A 379 -3.62 12.55 -11.08
CA THR A 379 -2.86 11.68 -10.16
C THR A 379 -1.42 12.16 -9.97
N GLY A 380 -0.93 12.98 -10.89
CA GLY A 380 0.47 13.34 -11.01
C GLY A 380 1.32 12.27 -11.68
N ASP A 381 0.71 11.18 -12.14
CA ASP A 381 1.37 10.13 -12.90
C ASP A 381 1.14 10.34 -14.40
N LEU A 382 2.19 10.14 -15.18
CA LEU A 382 2.16 10.14 -16.65
C LEU A 382 1.80 8.73 -17.12
N ALA A 383 0.84 8.65 -18.02
CA ALA A 383 0.38 7.38 -18.58
C ALA A 383 -0.07 7.55 -20.04
N TRP A 384 -0.19 6.44 -20.72
CA TRP A 384 -0.84 6.34 -22.02
C TRP A 384 -1.82 5.17 -22.02
N MET A 385 -2.72 5.15 -23.00
CA MET A 385 -3.76 4.14 -23.13
C MET A 385 -3.68 3.53 -24.52
N ASP A 386 -3.68 2.21 -24.60
CA ASP A 386 -3.74 1.52 -25.89
C ASP A 386 -5.17 1.47 -26.46
N GLU A 387 -5.31 0.95 -27.69
CA GLU A 387 -6.59 0.83 -28.40
C GLU A 387 -7.57 -0.10 -27.66
N SER A 388 -7.10 -1.04 -26.86
CA SER A 388 -7.92 -1.96 -26.06
C SER A 388 -8.39 -1.33 -24.73
N GLY A 389 -7.97 -0.11 -24.41
CA GLY A 389 -8.26 0.60 -23.17
C GLY A 389 -7.40 0.17 -21.98
N VAL A 390 -6.29 -0.51 -22.21
CA VAL A 390 -5.28 -0.82 -21.19
C VAL A 390 -4.40 0.39 -20.98
N LEU A 391 -4.18 0.76 -19.72
CA LEU A 391 -3.35 1.88 -19.29
C LEU A 391 -1.94 1.40 -18.94
N PHE A 392 -0.95 2.21 -19.28
CA PHE A 392 0.48 1.98 -19.00
C PHE A 392 1.07 3.20 -18.31
N LEU A 393 1.89 2.98 -17.28
CA LEU A 393 2.61 4.02 -16.59
C LEU A 393 3.87 4.44 -17.38
N ARG A 394 4.15 5.75 -17.43
CA ARG A 394 5.43 6.31 -17.93
C ARG A 394 6.29 6.92 -16.83
N GLY A 395 5.73 7.12 -15.65
CA GLY A 395 6.39 7.70 -14.50
C GLY A 395 5.59 8.83 -13.86
N ARG A 396 6.29 9.64 -13.07
CA ARG A 396 5.69 10.80 -12.40
C ARG A 396 5.86 12.06 -13.27
N ALA A 397 4.83 12.89 -13.29
CA ALA A 397 4.91 14.19 -13.99
C ALA A 397 5.93 15.13 -13.34
N ASP A 398 6.10 15.01 -12.01
CA ASP A 398 7.07 15.79 -11.22
C ASP A 398 8.50 15.20 -11.24
N SER A 399 8.70 14.00 -11.78
CA SER A 399 10.01 13.37 -11.96
C SER A 399 10.50 13.36 -13.41
N MET A 400 9.63 13.67 -14.39
CA MET A 400 10.09 13.92 -15.75
C MET A 400 11.03 15.14 -15.78
N ILE A 401 12.13 15.04 -16.47
CA ILE A 401 13.08 16.14 -16.63
C ILE A 401 13.19 16.58 -18.09
N LEU A 402 13.54 17.85 -18.28
CA LEU A 402 14.03 18.36 -19.57
C LEU A 402 15.55 18.17 -19.61
N SER A 403 16.00 17.28 -20.47
CA SER A 403 17.43 17.00 -20.70
C SER A 403 17.81 17.47 -22.11
N GLY A 404 18.54 18.57 -22.23
CA GLY A 404 18.89 19.15 -23.52
C GLY A 404 17.67 19.53 -24.39
N GLY A 405 16.56 19.92 -23.77
CA GLY A 405 15.31 20.30 -24.47
C GLY A 405 14.34 19.14 -24.76
N GLU A 406 14.73 17.90 -24.45
CA GLU A 406 13.90 16.70 -24.63
C GLU A 406 13.36 16.17 -23.30
N ASN A 407 12.18 15.55 -23.33
CA ASN A 407 11.56 14.95 -22.15
C ASN A 407 12.22 13.62 -21.81
N ALA A 408 12.99 13.55 -20.72
CA ALA A 408 13.58 12.33 -20.21
C ALA A 408 12.80 11.81 -18.99
N TYR A 409 12.52 10.51 -19.00
CA TYR A 409 11.69 9.84 -18.02
C TYR A 409 12.51 8.84 -17.21
N PRO A 410 12.71 9.05 -15.88
CA PRO A 410 13.45 8.12 -15.03
C PRO A 410 12.97 6.68 -15.13
N GLU A 411 11.66 6.48 -15.24
CA GLU A 411 11.06 5.16 -15.29
C GLU A 411 11.43 4.38 -16.57
N VAL A 412 11.51 5.06 -17.72
CA VAL A 412 11.93 4.46 -18.99
C VAL A 412 13.38 3.94 -18.91
N LEU A 413 14.26 4.71 -18.27
CA LEU A 413 15.65 4.28 -18.05
C LEU A 413 15.71 3.11 -17.05
N ARG A 414 14.92 3.17 -15.96
CA ARG A 414 14.82 2.09 -14.97
C ARG A 414 14.37 0.78 -15.63
N GLU A 415 13.32 0.83 -16.43
CA GLU A 415 12.80 -0.35 -17.15
C GLU A 415 13.85 -0.93 -18.10
N ALA A 416 14.53 -0.10 -18.88
CA ALA A 416 15.57 -0.56 -19.80
C ALA A 416 16.71 -1.26 -19.06
N LEU A 417 17.19 -0.70 -17.93
CA LEU A 417 18.23 -1.30 -17.10
C LEU A 417 17.75 -2.62 -16.45
N ALA A 418 16.52 -2.67 -15.97
CA ALA A 418 15.97 -3.87 -15.34
C ALA A 418 15.85 -5.07 -16.31
N THR A 419 15.86 -4.84 -17.63
CA THR A 419 15.87 -5.91 -18.65
C THR A 419 17.26 -6.47 -18.95
N LEU A 420 18.34 -5.84 -18.44
CA LEU A 420 19.70 -6.30 -18.66
C LEU A 420 20.01 -7.47 -17.72
N ASP A 421 20.60 -8.54 -18.26
CA ASP A 421 20.89 -9.76 -17.50
C ASP A 421 21.82 -9.52 -16.30
N ALA A 422 22.74 -8.58 -16.42
CA ALA A 422 23.68 -8.23 -15.36
C ALA A 422 23.04 -7.50 -14.18
N VAL A 423 21.83 -6.93 -14.33
CA VAL A 423 21.20 -6.08 -13.34
C VAL A 423 20.29 -6.88 -12.42
N LYS A 424 20.53 -6.81 -11.10
CA LYS A 424 19.70 -7.39 -10.04
C LYS A 424 18.64 -6.44 -9.55
N ASP A 425 18.99 -5.16 -9.37
CA ASP A 425 18.08 -4.11 -8.91
C ASP A 425 18.55 -2.75 -9.44
N VAL A 426 17.61 -1.80 -9.62
CA VAL A 426 17.94 -0.49 -10.19
C VAL A 426 16.98 0.59 -9.68
N ALA A 427 17.54 1.77 -9.44
CA ALA A 427 16.80 3.01 -9.19
C ALA A 427 17.39 4.13 -10.04
N VAL A 428 16.54 5.09 -10.42
CA VAL A 428 16.93 6.25 -11.24
C VAL A 428 16.41 7.50 -10.56
N VAL A 429 17.29 8.51 -10.45
CA VAL A 429 16.92 9.85 -9.97
C VAL A 429 17.43 10.91 -10.92
N ALA A 430 16.77 12.06 -10.91
CA ALA A 430 17.23 13.24 -11.63
C ALA A 430 18.23 14.03 -10.78
N TYR A 431 19.23 14.63 -11.46
CA TYR A 431 20.15 15.57 -10.84
C TYR A 431 20.39 16.79 -11.77
N PRO A 432 20.72 17.97 -11.22
CA PRO A 432 21.06 19.15 -12.01
C PRO A 432 22.33 18.92 -12.85
N ASP A 433 22.34 19.45 -14.08
CA ASP A 433 23.46 19.40 -15.01
C ASP A 433 23.60 20.75 -15.69
N LEU A 434 24.83 21.30 -15.76
CA LEU A 434 25.08 22.67 -16.25
C LEU A 434 24.83 22.79 -17.76
N GLU A 435 25.08 21.76 -18.55
CA GLU A 435 24.92 21.77 -20.00
C GLU A 435 23.48 21.41 -20.42
N PHE A 436 22.92 20.39 -19.80
CA PHE A 436 21.62 19.82 -20.19
C PHE A 436 20.45 20.32 -19.33
N GLY A 437 20.70 21.16 -18.32
CA GLY A 437 19.71 21.62 -17.33
C GLY A 437 19.44 20.54 -16.26
N ALA A 438 19.16 19.32 -16.69
CA ALA A 438 19.03 18.16 -15.82
C ALA A 438 19.37 16.87 -16.55
N ARG A 439 19.90 15.87 -15.84
CA ARG A 439 20.20 14.53 -16.35
C ARG A 439 19.73 13.43 -15.40
N LEU A 440 19.70 12.20 -15.88
CA LEU A 440 19.35 11.02 -15.09
C LEU A 440 20.61 10.34 -14.54
N ALA A 441 20.60 9.97 -13.27
CA ALA A 441 21.59 9.08 -12.65
C ALA A 441 20.92 7.74 -12.34
N ALA A 442 21.56 6.65 -12.77
CA ALA A 442 21.13 5.30 -12.50
C ALA A 442 21.97 4.69 -11.38
N PHE A 443 21.33 4.15 -10.36
CA PHE A 443 21.95 3.38 -9.28
C PHE A 443 21.63 1.91 -9.52
N VAL A 444 22.69 1.09 -9.71
CA VAL A 444 22.55 -0.29 -10.18
C VAL A 444 23.13 -1.25 -9.15
N VAL A 445 22.38 -2.28 -8.82
CA VAL A 445 22.89 -3.45 -8.10
C VAL A 445 23.11 -4.56 -9.11
N LEU A 446 24.35 -5.01 -9.27
CA LEU A 446 24.69 -6.09 -10.17
C LEU A 446 24.43 -7.47 -9.53
N LYS A 447 24.22 -8.49 -10.37
CA LYS A 447 24.21 -9.88 -9.92
C LYS A 447 25.65 -10.32 -9.56
N GLU A 448 25.80 -11.23 -8.62
CA GLU A 448 27.11 -11.68 -8.12
C GLU A 448 28.00 -12.28 -9.22
N ASP A 449 27.42 -13.07 -10.11
CA ASP A 449 28.07 -13.68 -11.27
C ASP A 449 28.40 -12.68 -12.40
N ARG A 450 27.95 -11.43 -12.29
CA ARG A 450 28.13 -10.33 -13.25
C ARG A 450 28.75 -9.08 -12.63
N SER A 451 29.36 -9.21 -11.47
CA SER A 451 29.98 -8.09 -10.74
C SER A 451 31.09 -7.35 -11.47
N SER A 452 31.68 -7.96 -12.51
CA SER A 452 32.70 -7.36 -13.39
C SER A 452 32.12 -6.51 -14.54
N THR A 453 30.78 -6.41 -14.68
CA THR A 453 30.16 -5.58 -15.72
C THR A 453 30.47 -4.11 -15.48
N SER A 454 31.11 -3.46 -16.44
CA SER A 454 31.51 -2.06 -16.33
C SER A 454 30.35 -1.09 -16.64
N GLU A 455 30.54 0.19 -16.31
CA GLU A 455 29.61 1.25 -16.73
C GLU A 455 29.50 1.33 -18.26
N GLU A 456 30.61 1.18 -18.96
CA GLU A 456 30.70 1.20 -20.43
C GLU A 456 29.88 0.07 -21.06
N ASP A 457 29.94 -1.13 -20.48
CA ASP A 457 29.16 -2.28 -20.95
C ASP A 457 27.66 -1.99 -20.82
N LEU A 458 27.22 -1.45 -19.66
CA LEU A 458 25.84 -1.07 -19.44
C LEU A 458 25.41 0.04 -20.40
N ARG A 459 26.23 1.06 -20.63
CA ARG A 459 25.95 2.13 -21.58
C ARG A 459 25.82 1.61 -23.02
N LEU A 460 26.68 0.70 -23.43
CA LEU A 460 26.62 0.07 -24.76
C LEU A 460 25.29 -0.68 -24.94
N LEU A 461 24.90 -1.49 -23.96
CA LEU A 461 23.64 -2.24 -23.99
C LEU A 461 22.39 -1.31 -23.98
N LEU A 462 22.45 -0.20 -23.25
CA LEU A 462 21.37 0.79 -23.21
C LEU A 462 21.25 1.57 -24.52
N SER A 463 22.36 1.88 -25.18
CA SER A 463 22.39 2.64 -26.45
C SER A 463 21.63 1.95 -27.57
N ALA A 464 21.53 0.62 -27.53
CA ALA A 464 20.72 -0.17 -28.45
C ALA A 464 19.21 -0.09 -28.17
N LYS A 465 18.80 0.40 -26.98
CA LYS A 465 17.41 0.40 -26.51
C LYS A 465 16.82 1.80 -26.31
N LEU A 466 17.68 2.81 -26.05
CA LEU A 466 17.26 4.15 -25.64
C LEU A 466 17.82 5.23 -26.56
N PRO A 467 17.04 6.28 -26.84
CA PRO A 467 17.54 7.45 -27.52
C PRO A 467 18.55 8.21 -26.63
N ARG A 468 19.44 9.01 -27.28
CA ARG A 468 20.54 9.71 -26.61
C ARG A 468 20.10 10.56 -25.40
N TYR A 469 18.99 11.29 -25.51
CA TYR A 469 18.49 12.15 -24.44
C TYR A 469 17.97 11.36 -23.22
N GLN A 470 17.67 10.07 -23.40
CA GLN A 470 17.19 9.17 -22.34
C GLN A 470 18.34 8.42 -21.65
N MET A 471 19.55 8.53 -22.17
CA MET A 471 20.74 7.87 -21.61
C MET A 471 21.12 8.50 -20.26
N PRO A 472 21.56 7.70 -19.28
CA PRO A 472 22.00 8.22 -17.99
C PRO A 472 23.25 9.09 -18.11
N GLY A 473 23.32 10.17 -17.36
CA GLY A 473 24.54 10.94 -17.19
C GLY A 473 25.57 10.21 -16.34
N ARG A 474 25.09 9.42 -15.35
CA ARG A 474 25.91 8.59 -14.45
C ARG A 474 25.26 7.23 -14.25
N ILE A 475 26.08 6.18 -14.12
CA ILE A 475 25.68 4.86 -13.64
C ILE A 475 26.54 4.55 -12.43
N ILE A 476 25.90 4.41 -11.25
CA ILE A 476 26.58 4.25 -9.98
C ILE A 476 26.27 2.86 -9.43
N PRO A 477 27.27 1.96 -9.32
CA PRO A 477 27.06 0.66 -8.72
C PRO A 477 26.88 0.78 -7.20
N LEU A 478 25.94 0.01 -6.64
CA LEU A 478 25.69 -0.11 -5.21
C LEU A 478 25.61 -1.58 -4.80
N ALA A 479 26.03 -1.90 -3.58
CA ALA A 479 25.84 -3.24 -3.01
C ALA A 479 24.35 -3.56 -2.79
N ALA A 480 23.56 -2.55 -2.39
CA ALA A 480 22.10 -2.62 -2.27
C ALA A 480 21.48 -1.23 -2.42
N LEU A 481 20.25 -1.16 -2.95
CA LEU A 481 19.50 0.10 -2.97
C LEU A 481 18.99 0.47 -1.58
N PRO A 482 19.10 1.74 -1.15
CA PRO A 482 18.47 2.23 0.06
C PRO A 482 16.95 2.18 -0.08
N ARG A 483 16.25 1.61 0.93
CA ARG A 483 14.80 1.44 0.89
C ARG A 483 14.15 1.78 2.23
N LEU A 484 12.94 2.33 2.14
CA LEU A 484 12.05 2.55 3.27
C LEU A 484 11.41 1.23 3.72
N GLU A 485 10.81 1.18 4.92
CA GLU A 485 10.11 -0.01 5.44
C GLU A 485 8.97 -0.51 4.54
N ASN A 486 8.33 0.40 3.81
CA ASN A 486 7.28 0.06 2.84
C ASN A 486 7.82 -0.54 1.52
N GLY A 487 9.13 -0.78 1.42
CA GLY A 487 9.78 -1.35 0.25
C GLY A 487 10.10 -0.36 -0.87
N LYS A 488 9.70 0.90 -0.75
CA LYS A 488 10.02 1.93 -1.75
C LYS A 488 11.49 2.34 -1.64
N VAL A 489 12.06 2.73 -2.78
CA VAL A 489 13.42 3.30 -2.82
C VAL A 489 13.44 4.62 -2.06
N ALA A 490 14.47 4.83 -1.23
CA ALA A 490 14.71 6.07 -0.52
C ALA A 490 15.43 7.07 -1.45
N GLU A 491 14.66 7.71 -2.35
CA GLU A 491 15.21 8.63 -3.36
C GLU A 491 16.02 9.79 -2.76
N GLY A 492 15.66 10.27 -1.57
CA GLY A 492 16.42 11.31 -0.86
C GLY A 492 17.87 10.91 -0.64
N THR A 493 18.08 9.68 -0.16
CA THR A 493 19.44 9.13 0.04
C THR A 493 20.20 9.00 -1.27
N LEU A 494 19.54 8.59 -2.37
CA LEU A 494 20.20 8.51 -3.67
C LEU A 494 20.59 9.89 -4.21
N ARG A 495 19.78 10.92 -3.98
CA ARG A 495 20.11 12.30 -4.36
C ARG A 495 21.27 12.88 -3.55
N GLU A 496 21.43 12.48 -2.31
CA GLU A 496 22.61 12.85 -1.50
C GLU A 496 23.87 12.15 -2.02
N ILE A 497 23.79 10.87 -2.37
CA ILE A 497 24.92 10.14 -2.95
C ILE A 497 25.41 10.81 -4.24
N ILE A 498 24.51 11.10 -5.21
CA ILE A 498 24.91 11.73 -6.47
C ILE A 498 25.50 13.13 -6.24
N LYS A 499 24.91 13.91 -5.31
CA LYS A 499 25.46 15.23 -4.96
C LYS A 499 26.88 15.15 -4.42
N GLY A 500 27.16 14.19 -3.54
CA GLY A 500 28.50 13.92 -3.01
C GLY A 500 29.49 13.52 -4.12
N THR A 501 29.07 12.67 -5.03
CA THR A 501 29.88 12.24 -6.19
C THR A 501 30.28 13.44 -7.06
N LEU A 502 29.32 14.30 -7.41
CA LEU A 502 29.55 15.49 -8.25
C LEU A 502 30.51 16.49 -7.56
N GLN A 503 30.32 16.76 -6.27
CA GLN A 503 31.20 17.66 -5.50
C GLN A 503 32.64 17.14 -5.40
N THR A 504 32.81 15.83 -5.45
CA THR A 504 34.13 15.23 -5.41
C THR A 504 34.85 15.41 -6.74
N GLU A 505 34.14 15.24 -7.86
CA GLU A 505 34.65 15.46 -9.23
C GLU A 505 35.06 16.94 -9.44
N GLU A 506 34.23 17.90 -9.10
CA GLU A 506 34.53 19.34 -9.17
C GLU A 506 35.83 19.71 -8.42
N ARG A 507 36.03 19.13 -7.22
CA ARG A 507 37.26 19.36 -6.44
C ARG A 507 38.52 18.76 -7.04
N TYR A 508 38.41 17.74 -7.87
CA TYR A 508 39.55 17.16 -8.60
C TYR A 508 39.85 17.96 -9.86
N GLU A 509 38.82 18.48 -10.55
CA GLU A 509 39.02 19.34 -11.75
C GLU A 509 39.62 20.70 -11.39
N ASP A 510 39.25 21.31 -10.25
CA ASP A 510 39.84 22.55 -9.73
C ASP A 510 41.31 22.41 -9.25
N ARG A 511 41.81 21.17 -9.13
CA ARG A 511 43.16 20.87 -8.68
C ARG A 511 44.09 20.36 -9.80
N ALA A 512 43.55 20.09 -11.00
CA ALA A 512 44.28 19.66 -12.17
C ALA A 512 44.53 20.83 -13.15
#